data_df1bd07a9c180dfe226048cda5a030fe
#
_entry.id   df1bd07a9c180dfe226048cda5a030fe
#
_cell.length_a   1.000
_cell.length_b   1.000
_cell.length_c   1.000
_cell.angle_alpha   90.00
_cell.angle_beta   90.00
_cell.angle_gamma   90.00
#
_symmetry.space_group_name_H-M   'P 1'
#
loop_
_entity.id
_entity.type
_entity.pdbx_description
1 polymer ?
#
loop_
_entity_poly.entity_id
_entity_poly.type
_entity_poly.pdbx_seq_one_letter_code
_entity_poly.pdbx_strand_id
1 'polypeptide(L)'
;AQEVEAGDICAIVGLENFEIGDTIADIELPEALNSISIDEPTMSMLFTINDSPFFGKDGKYVTSRHIKERLDRELEKNLALKVEPTNSADKFLVFGRGVLHLSVLIETMRREGYELQIGQPQVITKELNGVKCEPFEEMTIDLPEVISGKAIEIVSIRKGEMTSMVSKGTRMICEFIIPSRGIIGLKNQLLTATAGEAILSHRFLDFRPIKGGIPERLNGSLVSME
;
A
#
# COMPACT_ATOMS: atom_id res chain seq x y z
N ALA A 1 -20.23 -28.30 -14.93
CA ALA A 1 -21.51 -28.50 -14.26
C ALA A 1 -22.62 -28.27 -15.28
N GLN A 2 -23.73 -28.97 -15.16
CA GLN A 2 -24.91 -28.76 -16.03
C GLN A 2 -25.88 -27.75 -15.39
N GLU A 3 -25.75 -27.53 -14.09
CA GLU A 3 -26.61 -26.69 -13.29
C GLU A 3 -25.79 -26.12 -12.12
N VAL A 4 -26.05 -24.90 -11.71
CA VAL A 4 -25.42 -24.20 -10.59
C VAL A 4 -26.52 -23.55 -9.75
N GLU A 5 -26.50 -23.77 -8.43
CA GLU A 5 -27.52 -23.24 -7.53
C GLU A 5 -27.06 -21.93 -6.87
N ALA A 6 -28.02 -21.18 -6.34
CA ALA A 6 -27.71 -19.95 -5.60
C ALA A 6 -26.85 -20.23 -4.38
N GLY A 7 -25.70 -19.57 -4.27
CA GLY A 7 -24.68 -19.77 -3.24
C GLY A 7 -23.47 -20.58 -3.69
N ASP A 8 -23.53 -21.20 -4.88
CA ASP A 8 -22.39 -21.92 -5.44
C ASP A 8 -21.32 -21.00 -6.02
N ILE A 9 -20.07 -21.46 -6.01
CA ILE A 9 -18.94 -20.83 -6.69
C ILE A 9 -18.61 -21.64 -7.91
N CYS A 10 -18.64 -21.00 -9.08
CA CYS A 10 -18.35 -21.67 -10.35
C CYS A 10 -17.30 -20.90 -11.17
N ALA A 11 -16.58 -21.62 -12.03
CA ALA A 11 -15.70 -21.04 -13.02
C ALA A 11 -16.42 -20.94 -14.37
N ILE A 12 -16.45 -19.73 -14.95
CA ILE A 12 -17.06 -19.46 -16.24
C ILE A 12 -15.95 -19.18 -17.24
N VAL A 13 -16.03 -19.74 -18.43
CA VAL A 13 -15.08 -19.56 -19.54
C VAL A 13 -15.81 -19.01 -20.76
N GLY A 14 -15.08 -18.31 -21.63
CA GLY A 14 -15.63 -17.78 -22.88
C GLY A 14 -16.23 -16.38 -22.75
N LEU A 15 -15.99 -15.69 -21.66
CA LEU A 15 -16.34 -14.28 -21.50
C LEU A 15 -15.20 -13.41 -22.04
N GLU A 16 -15.55 -12.36 -22.77
CA GLU A 16 -14.63 -11.31 -23.23
C GLU A 16 -14.97 -9.98 -22.53
N ASN A 17 -13.97 -9.17 -22.23
CA ASN A 17 -14.13 -7.82 -21.69
C ASN A 17 -14.92 -7.76 -20.36
N PHE A 18 -14.50 -8.54 -19.37
CA PHE A 18 -15.07 -8.50 -18.02
C PHE A 18 -14.04 -7.98 -17.00
N GLU A 19 -14.54 -7.32 -15.98
CA GLU A 19 -13.75 -6.84 -14.84
C GLU A 19 -14.19 -7.53 -13.53
N ILE A 20 -13.32 -7.53 -12.54
CA ILE A 20 -13.65 -8.06 -11.20
C ILE A 20 -14.72 -7.16 -10.56
N GLY A 21 -15.83 -7.75 -10.15
CA GLY A 21 -16.99 -7.03 -9.60
C GLY A 21 -18.13 -6.85 -10.60
N ASP A 22 -17.94 -7.26 -11.86
CA ASP A 22 -19.03 -7.28 -12.83
C ASP A 22 -20.08 -8.33 -12.48
N THR A 23 -21.31 -8.00 -12.75
CA THR A 23 -22.44 -8.91 -12.58
C THR A 23 -22.78 -9.60 -13.89
N ILE A 24 -22.83 -10.92 -13.86
CA ILE A 24 -23.37 -11.71 -14.96
C ILE A 24 -24.84 -11.95 -14.66
N ALA A 25 -25.71 -11.44 -15.52
CA ALA A 25 -27.15 -11.50 -15.35
C ALA A 25 -27.86 -12.13 -16.57
N ASP A 26 -29.12 -12.44 -16.37
CA ASP A 26 -30.00 -12.85 -17.46
C ASP A 26 -30.19 -11.72 -18.49
N ILE A 27 -30.24 -12.08 -19.76
CA ILE A 27 -30.42 -11.11 -20.87
C ILE A 27 -31.81 -10.46 -20.83
N GLU A 28 -32.83 -11.19 -20.40
CA GLU A 28 -34.21 -10.69 -20.35
C GLU A 28 -34.50 -9.84 -19.14
N LEU A 29 -33.82 -10.11 -18.00
CA LEU A 29 -33.97 -9.39 -16.74
C LEU A 29 -32.59 -9.05 -16.16
N PRO A 30 -31.85 -8.11 -16.75
CA PRO A 30 -30.52 -7.73 -16.26
C PRO A 30 -30.66 -6.95 -14.95
N GLU A 31 -30.33 -7.59 -13.83
CA GLU A 31 -30.27 -6.96 -12.52
C GLU A 31 -28.83 -6.96 -12.02
N ALA A 32 -28.24 -5.76 -11.88
CA ALA A 32 -26.88 -5.62 -11.41
C ALA A 32 -26.83 -5.68 -9.87
N LEU A 33 -25.91 -6.47 -9.34
CA LEU A 33 -25.56 -6.45 -7.91
C LEU A 33 -24.74 -5.18 -7.59
N ASN A 34 -24.76 -4.77 -6.33
CA ASN A 34 -23.95 -3.64 -5.89
C ASN A 34 -22.45 -3.96 -6.10
N SER A 35 -21.75 -3.11 -6.83
CA SER A 35 -20.32 -3.25 -7.04
C SER A 35 -19.56 -3.14 -5.72
N ILE A 36 -18.49 -3.92 -5.57
CA ILE A 36 -17.60 -3.83 -4.41
C ILE A 36 -16.73 -2.59 -4.59
N SER A 37 -16.88 -1.60 -3.70
CA SER A 37 -15.99 -0.45 -3.68
C SER A 37 -14.62 -0.86 -3.15
N ILE A 38 -13.58 -0.53 -3.89
CA ILE A 38 -12.20 -0.77 -3.48
C ILE A 38 -11.58 0.56 -3.11
N ASP A 39 -10.86 0.58 -1.98
CA ASP A 39 -10.15 1.78 -1.53
C ASP A 39 -9.16 2.25 -2.59
N GLU A 40 -9.17 3.55 -2.85
CA GLU A 40 -8.21 4.17 -3.77
C GLU A 40 -6.77 3.94 -3.31
N PRO A 41 -5.82 3.83 -4.26
CA PRO A 41 -4.41 3.71 -3.91
C PRO A 41 -3.94 4.99 -3.18
N THR A 42 -3.17 4.82 -2.12
CA THR A 42 -2.61 5.93 -1.31
C THR A 42 -1.13 6.17 -1.58
N MET A 43 -0.45 5.20 -2.15
CA MET A 43 0.99 5.24 -2.41
C MET A 43 1.35 4.85 -3.82
N SER A 44 2.47 5.38 -4.28
CA SER A 44 3.10 5.03 -5.56
C SER A 44 4.57 4.71 -5.38
N MET A 45 5.09 3.84 -6.23
CA MET A 45 6.52 3.55 -6.39
C MET A 45 6.90 3.54 -7.85
N LEU A 46 8.12 4.00 -8.13
CA LEU A 46 8.69 3.92 -9.46
C LEU A 46 9.37 2.55 -9.63
N PHE A 47 8.95 1.79 -10.65
CA PHE A 47 9.59 0.56 -11.07
C PHE A 47 10.38 0.83 -12.34
N THR A 48 11.65 0.48 -12.36
CA THR A 48 12.55 0.69 -13.51
C THR A 48 13.34 -0.56 -13.82
N ILE A 49 13.86 -0.66 -15.02
CA ILE A 49 14.88 -1.68 -15.31
C ILE A 49 16.10 -1.47 -14.41
N ASN A 50 16.83 -2.53 -14.13
CA ASN A 50 18.09 -2.43 -13.42
C ASN A 50 19.17 -1.86 -14.37
N ASP A 51 19.64 -0.65 -14.11
CA ASP A 51 20.71 0.02 -14.85
C ASP A 51 22.06 0.01 -14.10
N SER A 52 22.13 -0.74 -13.00
CA SER A 52 23.34 -0.89 -12.19
C SER A 52 24.37 -1.80 -12.87
N PRO A 53 25.66 -1.78 -12.41
CA PRO A 53 26.70 -2.73 -12.87
C PRO A 53 26.37 -4.21 -12.63
N PHE A 54 25.32 -4.51 -11.87
CA PHE A 54 24.85 -5.85 -11.57
C PHE A 54 23.70 -6.32 -12.48
N PHE A 55 23.37 -5.57 -13.51
CA PHE A 55 22.33 -5.90 -14.49
C PHE A 55 22.49 -7.35 -15.01
N GLY A 56 21.41 -8.12 -14.98
CA GLY A 56 21.34 -9.48 -15.51
C GLY A 56 22.05 -10.54 -14.68
N LYS A 57 22.47 -10.25 -13.44
CA LYS A 57 23.14 -11.20 -12.58
C LYS A 57 22.21 -12.03 -11.72
N ASP A 58 21.09 -11.47 -11.31
CA ASP A 58 20.17 -12.10 -10.35
C ASP A 58 18.86 -12.56 -11.00
N GLY A 59 18.43 -11.91 -12.09
CA GLY A 59 17.15 -12.17 -12.74
C GLY A 59 17.27 -12.70 -14.17
N LYS A 60 16.23 -13.43 -14.61
CA LYS A 60 16.07 -13.87 -16.01
C LYS A 60 15.33 -12.83 -16.86
N TYR A 61 14.41 -12.10 -16.24
CA TYR A 61 13.53 -11.13 -16.89
C TYR A 61 13.97 -9.71 -16.54
N VAL A 62 14.78 -9.12 -17.39
CA VAL A 62 15.51 -7.87 -17.12
C VAL A 62 15.06 -6.69 -17.98
N THR A 63 14.19 -6.91 -18.99
CA THR A 63 13.78 -5.87 -19.91
C THR A 63 12.51 -5.17 -19.49
N SER A 64 12.31 -3.91 -19.92
CA SER A 64 11.07 -3.16 -19.69
C SER A 64 9.83 -3.89 -20.22
N ARG A 65 9.96 -4.59 -21.34
CA ARG A 65 8.88 -5.41 -21.90
C ARG A 65 8.43 -6.50 -20.93
N HIS A 66 9.37 -7.25 -20.36
CA HIS A 66 9.06 -8.31 -19.40
C HIS A 66 8.35 -7.75 -18.15
N ILE A 67 8.86 -6.62 -17.63
CA ILE A 67 8.28 -5.96 -16.47
C ILE A 67 6.84 -5.51 -16.79
N LYS A 68 6.63 -4.88 -17.94
CA LYS A 68 5.30 -4.43 -18.37
C LYS A 68 4.31 -5.59 -18.48
N GLU A 69 4.66 -6.63 -19.24
CA GLU A 69 3.81 -7.82 -19.40
C GLU A 69 3.44 -8.49 -18.06
N ARG A 70 4.36 -8.42 -17.09
CA ARG A 70 4.08 -8.95 -15.75
C ARG A 70 3.15 -8.05 -14.95
N LEU A 71 3.33 -6.74 -15.05
CA LEU A 71 2.45 -5.77 -14.40
C LEU A 71 1.04 -5.81 -15.01
N ASP A 72 0.93 -5.92 -16.32
CA ASP A 72 -0.37 -6.04 -17.02
C ASP A 72 -1.13 -7.28 -16.53
N ARG A 73 -0.46 -8.43 -16.39
CA ARG A 73 -1.05 -9.65 -15.79
C ARG A 73 -1.46 -9.50 -14.33
N GLU A 74 -0.75 -8.65 -13.57
CA GLU A 74 -1.15 -8.37 -12.19
C GLU A 74 -2.42 -7.51 -12.13
N LEU A 75 -2.56 -6.54 -13.04
CA LEU A 75 -3.76 -5.70 -13.13
C LEU A 75 -5.03 -6.50 -13.39
N GLU A 76 -4.95 -7.61 -14.13
CA GLU A 76 -6.11 -8.50 -14.38
C GLU A 76 -6.65 -9.15 -13.10
N LYS A 77 -5.81 -9.27 -12.04
CA LYS A 77 -6.14 -9.99 -10.81
C LYS A 77 -6.27 -9.07 -9.60
N ASN A 78 -5.85 -7.83 -9.72
CA ASN A 78 -5.67 -6.93 -8.57
C ASN A 78 -6.21 -5.52 -8.86
N LEU A 79 -7.49 -5.31 -8.58
CA LEU A 79 -8.16 -4.03 -8.78
C LEU A 79 -7.60 -2.88 -7.94
N ALA A 80 -6.89 -3.18 -6.86
CA ALA A 80 -6.28 -2.17 -6.00
C ALA A 80 -4.91 -1.69 -6.50
N LEU A 81 -4.42 -2.28 -7.58
CA LEU A 81 -3.19 -1.88 -8.26
C LEU A 81 -3.52 -1.01 -9.47
N LYS A 82 -2.74 0.04 -9.68
CA LYS A 82 -2.80 0.84 -10.90
C LYS A 82 -1.38 1.04 -11.42
N VAL A 83 -1.19 0.98 -12.72
CA VAL A 83 0.11 1.19 -13.36
C VAL A 83 -0.03 2.27 -14.41
N GLU A 84 0.80 3.29 -14.33
CA GLU A 84 0.86 4.35 -15.33
C GLU A 84 2.24 4.36 -16.01
N PRO A 85 2.28 4.46 -17.33
CA PRO A 85 3.53 4.69 -18.03
C PRO A 85 4.08 6.08 -17.68
N THR A 86 5.39 6.21 -17.64
CA THR A 86 6.04 7.51 -17.49
C THR A 86 6.52 8.03 -18.85
N ASN A 87 7.15 9.20 -18.89
CA ASN A 87 7.77 9.75 -20.10
C ASN A 87 8.94 8.89 -20.64
N SER A 88 9.35 7.84 -19.93
CA SER A 88 10.38 6.89 -20.32
C SER A 88 9.78 5.49 -20.47
N ALA A 89 10.10 4.81 -21.56
CA ALA A 89 9.64 3.45 -21.82
C ALA A 89 10.10 2.40 -20.78
N ASP A 90 11.14 2.72 -20.02
CA ASP A 90 11.78 1.83 -19.04
C ASP A 90 11.33 2.08 -17.59
N LYS A 91 10.35 2.98 -17.41
CA LYS A 91 9.89 3.40 -16.08
C LYS A 91 8.37 3.31 -15.98
N PHE A 92 7.89 2.66 -14.93
CA PHE A 92 6.48 2.47 -14.64
C PHE A 92 6.17 3.05 -13.26
N LEU A 93 5.15 3.86 -13.16
CA LEU A 93 4.64 4.34 -11.88
C LEU A 93 3.56 3.37 -11.40
N VAL A 94 3.84 2.68 -10.32
CA VAL A 94 2.96 1.63 -9.77
C VAL A 94 2.31 2.16 -8.49
N PHE A 95 0.99 2.16 -8.47
CA PHE A 95 0.17 2.66 -7.37
C PHE A 95 -0.43 1.49 -6.60
N GLY A 96 -0.46 1.59 -5.28
CA GLY A 96 -1.02 0.58 -4.40
C GLY A 96 -1.62 1.17 -3.13
N ARG A 97 -2.38 0.36 -2.40
CA ARG A 97 -3.01 0.76 -1.15
C ARG A 97 -2.04 1.08 -0.01
N GLY A 98 -0.80 0.64 -0.11
CA GLY A 98 0.22 0.88 0.90
C GLY A 98 1.53 0.17 0.61
N VAL A 99 2.53 0.42 1.46
CA VAL A 99 3.89 -0.14 1.30
C VAL A 99 3.87 -1.68 1.27
N LEU A 100 3.09 -2.32 2.14
CA LEU A 100 3.02 -3.78 2.19
C LEU A 100 2.49 -4.37 0.88
N HIS A 101 1.44 -3.78 0.32
CA HIS A 101 0.86 -4.22 -0.96
C HIS A 101 1.91 -4.21 -2.08
N LEU A 102 2.64 -3.09 -2.22
CA LEU A 102 3.70 -2.96 -3.21
C LEU A 102 4.89 -3.88 -2.91
N SER A 103 5.24 -4.08 -1.63
CA SER A 103 6.34 -4.99 -1.23
C SER A 103 6.03 -6.45 -1.56
N VAL A 104 4.79 -6.89 -1.40
CA VAL A 104 4.37 -8.25 -1.78
C VAL A 104 4.50 -8.44 -3.30
N LEU A 105 4.07 -7.46 -4.09
CA LEU A 105 4.23 -7.50 -5.55
C LEU A 105 5.72 -7.60 -5.94
N ILE A 106 6.57 -6.74 -5.37
CA ILE A 106 8.01 -6.73 -5.62
C ILE A 106 8.64 -8.09 -5.30
N GLU A 107 8.34 -8.63 -4.12
CA GLU A 107 8.89 -9.90 -3.68
C GLU A 107 8.39 -11.07 -4.55
N THR A 108 7.13 -11.04 -4.98
CA THR A 108 6.58 -12.03 -5.91
C THR A 108 7.30 -11.98 -7.26
N MET A 109 7.47 -10.79 -7.83
CA MET A 109 8.22 -10.59 -9.07
C MET A 109 9.68 -11.07 -8.93
N ARG A 110 10.33 -10.76 -7.82
CA ARG A 110 11.70 -11.22 -7.54
C ARG A 110 11.78 -12.76 -7.53
N ARG A 111 10.86 -13.43 -6.87
CA ARG A 111 10.80 -14.91 -6.83
C ARG A 111 10.49 -15.54 -8.19
N GLU A 112 9.75 -14.85 -9.03
CA GLU A 112 9.49 -15.28 -10.41
C GLU A 112 10.71 -15.06 -11.33
N GLY A 113 11.78 -14.40 -10.85
CA GLY A 113 13.02 -14.16 -11.57
C GLY A 113 13.07 -12.84 -12.34
N TYR A 114 12.20 -11.89 -11.99
CA TYR A 114 12.30 -10.51 -12.50
C TYR A 114 13.36 -9.73 -11.73
N GLU A 115 14.19 -9.01 -12.47
CA GLU A 115 15.18 -8.08 -11.94
C GLU A 115 14.76 -6.65 -12.27
N LEU A 116 14.57 -5.84 -11.24
CA LEU A 116 14.11 -4.46 -11.37
C LEU A 116 14.68 -3.60 -10.26
N GLN A 117 14.78 -2.30 -10.52
CA GLN A 117 15.03 -1.29 -9.49
C GLN A 117 13.70 -0.67 -9.04
N ILE A 118 13.61 -0.34 -7.77
CA ILE A 118 12.46 0.33 -7.18
C ILE A 118 12.87 1.67 -6.59
N GLY A 119 12.06 2.69 -6.85
CA GLY A 119 12.18 3.99 -6.21
C GLY A 119 11.65 3.98 -4.78
N GLN A 120 11.84 5.09 -4.07
CA GLN A 120 11.24 5.26 -2.76
C GLN A 120 9.71 5.35 -2.86
N PRO A 121 8.95 4.79 -1.89
CA PRO A 121 7.51 4.97 -1.84
C PRO A 121 7.15 6.44 -1.66
N GLN A 122 6.23 6.92 -2.47
CA GLN A 122 5.70 8.26 -2.42
C GLN A 122 4.21 8.22 -2.15
N VAL A 123 3.74 9.13 -1.31
CA VAL A 123 2.33 9.28 -1.04
C VAL A 123 1.67 10.08 -2.17
N ILE A 124 0.50 9.61 -2.63
CA ILE A 124 -0.25 10.26 -3.70
C ILE A 124 -0.87 11.54 -3.14
N THR A 125 -0.64 12.67 -3.79
CA THR A 125 -1.30 13.93 -3.45
C THR A 125 -2.33 14.29 -4.52
N LYS A 126 -3.48 14.81 -4.11
CA LYS A 126 -4.56 15.29 -4.98
C LYS A 126 -4.82 16.76 -4.73
N GLU A 127 -5.25 17.48 -5.74
CA GLU A 127 -5.74 18.84 -5.59
C GLU A 127 -7.26 18.80 -5.49
N LEU A 128 -7.79 19.19 -4.33
CA LEU A 128 -9.23 19.27 -4.05
C LEU A 128 -9.58 20.72 -3.78
N ASN A 129 -10.46 21.29 -4.60
CA ASN A 129 -10.90 22.69 -4.48
C ASN A 129 -9.73 23.70 -4.42
N GLY A 130 -8.66 23.48 -5.20
CA GLY A 130 -7.49 24.36 -5.22
C GLY A 130 -6.54 24.18 -4.04
N VAL A 131 -6.77 23.20 -3.16
CA VAL A 131 -5.93 22.87 -2.02
C VAL A 131 -5.24 21.52 -2.25
N LYS A 132 -3.92 21.48 -2.06
CA LYS A 132 -3.16 20.22 -2.14
C LYS A 132 -3.44 19.37 -0.91
N CYS A 133 -4.00 18.19 -1.14
CA CYS A 133 -4.39 17.23 -0.13
C CYS A 133 -3.53 15.96 -0.18
N GLU A 134 -3.34 15.35 0.97
CA GLU A 134 -2.67 14.05 1.17
C GLU A 134 -3.64 13.06 1.82
N PRO A 135 -3.46 11.74 1.63
CA PRO A 135 -4.29 10.74 2.26
C PRO A 135 -4.00 10.66 3.76
N PHE A 136 -5.08 10.52 4.54
CA PHE A 136 -5.05 10.28 5.97
C PHE A 136 -5.59 8.89 6.27
N GLU A 137 -5.06 8.30 7.32
CA GLU A 137 -5.43 6.98 7.78
C GLU A 137 -5.85 7.02 9.25
N GLU A 138 -6.83 6.22 9.58
CA GLU A 138 -7.19 5.90 10.95
C GLU A 138 -6.28 4.75 11.41
N MET A 139 -5.56 4.98 12.48
CA MET A 139 -4.56 4.05 13.00
C MET A 139 -4.89 3.68 14.44
N THR A 140 -4.90 2.40 14.75
CA THR A 140 -5.04 1.87 16.10
C THR A 140 -3.75 1.22 16.54
N ILE A 141 -3.28 1.59 17.73
CA ILE A 141 -2.10 1.00 18.35
C ILE A 141 -2.51 0.38 19.69
N ASP A 142 -2.25 -0.91 19.85
CA ASP A 142 -2.37 -1.63 21.11
C ASP A 142 -0.98 -1.91 21.66
N LEU A 143 -0.67 -1.43 22.87
CA LEU A 143 0.66 -1.47 23.46
C LEU A 143 0.61 -1.52 24.99
N PRO A 144 1.72 -1.90 25.68
CA PRO A 144 1.81 -1.80 27.14
C PRO A 144 1.61 -0.38 27.65
N GLU A 145 0.81 -0.20 28.69
CA GLU A 145 0.49 1.11 29.27
C GLU A 145 1.73 1.92 29.64
N VAL A 146 2.75 1.27 30.18
CA VAL A 146 4.00 1.89 30.64
C VAL A 146 4.72 2.64 29.51
N ILE A 147 4.56 2.21 28.26
CA ILE A 147 5.26 2.76 27.08
C ILE A 147 4.36 3.70 26.27
N SER A 148 3.10 3.88 26.67
CA SER A 148 2.11 4.66 25.92
C SER A 148 2.58 6.10 25.62
N GLY A 149 3.19 6.78 26.59
CA GLY A 149 3.70 8.14 26.41
C GLY A 149 4.75 8.25 25.30
N LYS A 150 5.67 7.27 25.22
CA LYS A 150 6.69 7.24 24.15
C LYS A 150 6.09 6.99 22.77
N ALA A 151 5.10 6.11 22.69
CA ALA A 151 4.39 5.84 21.43
C ALA A 151 3.63 7.09 20.95
N ILE A 152 2.94 7.79 21.84
CA ILE A 152 2.24 9.04 21.54
C ILE A 152 3.22 10.10 21.01
N GLU A 153 4.39 10.26 21.65
CA GLU A 153 5.43 11.17 21.17
C GLU A 153 5.87 10.84 19.73
N ILE A 154 6.19 9.58 19.46
CA ILE A 154 6.62 9.11 18.13
C ILE A 154 5.56 9.41 17.06
N VAL A 155 4.30 9.15 17.36
CA VAL A 155 3.18 9.38 16.43
C VAL A 155 2.93 10.88 16.23
N SER A 156 3.00 11.68 17.28
CA SER A 156 2.78 13.13 17.23
C SER A 156 3.84 13.86 16.39
N ILE A 157 5.11 13.46 16.49
CA ILE A 157 6.20 13.99 15.64
C ILE A 157 5.89 13.76 14.16
N ARG A 158 5.21 12.65 13.84
CA ARG A 158 4.79 12.26 12.49
C ARG A 158 3.43 12.84 12.08
N LYS A 159 2.93 13.85 12.81
CA LYS A 159 1.67 14.55 12.57
C LYS A 159 0.41 13.69 12.79
N GLY A 160 0.52 12.63 13.57
CA GLY A 160 -0.65 11.89 14.05
C GLY A 160 -1.35 12.66 15.16
N GLU A 161 -2.67 12.74 15.09
CA GLU A 161 -3.56 13.34 16.08
C GLU A 161 -4.29 12.21 16.80
N MET A 162 -4.19 12.17 18.12
CA MET A 162 -4.89 11.17 18.94
C MET A 162 -6.38 11.51 19.02
N THR A 163 -7.22 10.54 18.72
CA THR A 163 -8.68 10.64 18.78
C THR A 163 -9.28 9.95 20.00
N SER A 164 -8.66 8.85 20.42
CA SER A 164 -9.14 8.04 21.54
C SER A 164 -7.99 7.36 22.27
N MET A 165 -8.17 7.13 23.57
CA MET A 165 -7.25 6.37 24.40
C MET A 165 -8.03 5.60 25.44
N VAL A 166 -7.92 4.28 25.43
CA VAL A 166 -8.66 3.37 26.33
C VAL A 166 -7.70 2.40 27.01
N SER A 167 -7.71 2.40 28.35
CA SER A 167 -6.94 1.42 29.13
C SER A 167 -7.70 0.08 29.20
N LYS A 168 -6.98 -1.02 28.95
CA LYS A 168 -7.46 -2.40 29.08
C LYS A 168 -6.49 -3.20 29.96
N GLY A 169 -6.61 -3.04 31.28
CA GLY A 169 -5.74 -3.69 32.26
C GLY A 169 -4.28 -3.18 32.15
N THR A 170 -3.37 -4.01 31.69
CA THR A 170 -1.94 -3.65 31.54
C THR A 170 -1.62 -3.06 30.15
N ARG A 171 -2.62 -2.99 29.26
CA ARG A 171 -2.45 -2.50 27.89
C ARG A 171 -3.28 -1.25 27.64
N MET A 172 -2.82 -0.45 26.71
CA MET A 172 -3.48 0.76 26.26
C MET A 172 -3.79 0.65 24.76
N ILE A 173 -5.03 0.96 24.39
CA ILE A 173 -5.43 1.12 22.99
C ILE A 173 -5.50 2.61 22.69
N CYS A 174 -4.71 3.05 21.73
CA CYS A 174 -4.68 4.43 21.26
C CYS A 174 -5.11 4.51 19.80
N GLU A 175 -6.03 5.41 19.49
CA GLU A 175 -6.50 5.66 18.13
C GLU A 175 -6.00 7.01 17.66
N PHE A 176 -5.56 7.07 16.40
CA PHE A 176 -4.99 8.27 15.80
C PHE A 176 -5.52 8.46 14.39
N ILE A 177 -5.58 9.73 13.96
CA ILE A 177 -5.67 10.10 12.56
C ILE A 177 -4.30 10.63 12.14
N ILE A 178 -3.67 9.98 11.17
CA ILE A 178 -2.30 10.25 10.75
C ILE A 178 -2.20 10.34 9.22
N PRO A 179 -1.41 11.27 8.65
CA PRO A 179 -1.14 11.25 7.22
C PRO A 179 -0.37 9.97 6.83
N SER A 180 -0.74 9.36 5.69
CA SER A 180 -0.12 8.10 5.23
C SER A 180 1.41 8.17 5.13
N ARG A 181 1.99 9.34 4.80
CA ARG A 181 3.45 9.54 4.84
C ARG A 181 4.05 9.38 6.24
N GLY A 182 3.27 9.64 7.30
CA GLY A 182 3.70 9.45 8.68
C GLY A 182 3.79 7.99 9.10
N ILE A 183 3.09 7.09 8.41
CA ILE A 183 3.08 5.65 8.70
C ILE A 183 4.32 4.95 8.16
N ILE A 184 4.94 5.52 7.11
CA ILE A 184 6.13 4.92 6.49
C ILE A 184 7.24 4.79 7.55
N GLY A 185 7.65 3.54 7.84
CA GLY A 185 8.66 3.22 8.85
C GLY A 185 8.23 3.36 10.33
N LEU A 186 7.00 3.83 10.61
CA LEU A 186 6.49 4.00 11.96
C LEU A 186 6.40 2.67 12.71
N LYS A 187 5.92 1.62 12.05
CA LYS A 187 5.78 0.28 12.64
C LYS A 187 7.09 -0.21 13.25
N ASN A 188 8.20 -0.10 12.53
CA ASN A 188 9.50 -0.54 13.03
C ASN A 188 9.97 0.31 14.22
N GLN A 189 9.71 1.61 14.21
CA GLN A 189 10.01 2.48 15.34
C GLN A 189 9.23 2.10 16.59
N LEU A 190 7.92 1.84 16.44
CA LEU A 190 7.06 1.42 17.56
C LEU A 190 7.47 0.05 18.09
N LEU A 191 7.74 -0.92 17.21
CA LEU A 191 8.22 -2.24 17.63
C LEU A 191 9.55 -2.14 18.39
N THR A 192 10.50 -1.31 17.94
CA THR A 192 11.75 -1.09 18.66
C THR A 192 11.50 -0.44 20.03
N ALA A 193 10.65 0.58 20.10
CA ALA A 193 10.34 1.28 21.33
C ALA A 193 9.59 0.41 22.36
N THR A 194 8.85 -0.59 21.90
CA THR A 194 8.03 -1.48 22.73
C THR A 194 8.59 -2.89 22.86
N ALA A 195 9.86 -3.12 22.49
CA ALA A 195 10.49 -4.44 22.46
C ALA A 195 9.66 -5.51 21.70
N GLY A 196 8.96 -5.10 20.66
CA GLY A 196 8.14 -5.97 19.83
C GLY A 196 6.67 -6.12 20.27
N GLU A 197 6.26 -5.51 21.37
CA GLU A 197 4.93 -5.74 21.97
C GLU A 197 3.80 -4.89 21.35
N ALA A 198 4.12 -3.85 20.56
CA ALA A 198 3.10 -3.02 19.92
C ALA A 198 2.40 -3.78 18.77
N ILE A 199 1.07 -3.71 18.76
CA ILE A 199 0.25 -4.15 17.64
C ILE A 199 -0.30 -2.90 16.96
N LEU A 200 -0.09 -2.79 15.66
CA LEU A 200 -0.49 -1.62 14.87
C LEU A 200 -1.36 -2.07 13.71
N SER A 201 -2.52 -1.45 13.58
CA SER A 201 -3.40 -1.56 12.42
C SER A 201 -3.77 -0.16 11.91
N HIS A 202 -3.99 -0.04 10.62
CA HIS A 202 -4.40 1.23 10.00
C HIS A 202 -5.25 0.97 8.76
N ARG A 203 -6.13 1.93 8.46
CA ARG A 203 -6.98 1.90 7.27
C ARG A 203 -7.08 3.29 6.66
N PHE A 204 -7.28 3.39 5.36
CA PHE A 204 -7.54 4.63 4.67
C PHE A 204 -8.82 5.29 5.23
N LEU A 205 -8.77 6.60 5.42
CA LEU A 205 -9.90 7.39 5.89
C LEU A 205 -10.39 8.34 4.80
N ASP A 206 -9.61 9.37 4.47
CA ASP A 206 -9.96 10.41 3.48
C ASP A 206 -8.71 11.18 3.01
N PHE A 207 -8.92 12.11 2.08
CA PHE A 207 -7.91 13.09 1.68
C PHE A 207 -8.14 14.41 2.40
N ARG A 208 -7.10 14.93 3.06
CA ARG A 208 -7.12 16.20 3.80
C ARG A 208 -5.98 17.12 3.38
N PRO A 209 -6.07 18.43 3.64
CA PRO A 209 -4.97 19.36 3.39
C PRO A 209 -3.66 18.92 4.06
N ILE A 210 -2.54 19.12 3.37
CA ILE A 210 -1.21 18.72 3.86
C ILE A 210 -0.88 19.43 5.17
N LYS A 211 -0.55 18.66 6.21
CA LYS A 211 -0.15 19.16 7.54
C LYS A 211 1.35 19.37 7.68
N GLY A 212 1.90 20.41 7.08
CA GLY A 212 3.32 20.78 7.28
C GLY A 212 4.33 19.67 7.03
N GLY A 213 5.62 19.92 7.28
CA GLY A 213 6.69 18.92 7.15
C GLY A 213 6.74 17.91 8.29
N ILE A 214 7.10 16.66 8.00
CA ILE A 214 7.56 15.69 9.00
C ILE A 214 9.08 15.77 9.02
N PRO A 215 9.73 15.78 10.21
CA PRO A 215 11.19 15.77 10.30
C PRO A 215 11.77 14.54 9.58
N GLU A 216 12.55 14.77 8.56
CA GLU A 216 13.25 13.72 7.81
C GLU A 216 14.73 13.74 8.13
N ARG A 217 15.35 12.57 8.09
CA ARG A 217 16.79 12.44 8.23
C ARG A 217 17.43 12.76 6.88
N LEU A 218 18.12 13.89 6.80
CA LEU A 218 18.79 14.33 5.57
C LEU A 218 20.03 13.49 5.24
N ASN A 219 20.71 12.95 6.26
CA ASN A 219 21.95 12.20 6.12
C ASN A 219 21.85 10.83 6.77
N GLY A 220 22.59 9.85 6.23
CA GLY A 220 22.78 8.55 6.84
C GLY A 220 23.58 8.60 8.16
N SER A 221 23.60 7.48 8.89
CA SER A 221 24.46 7.29 10.08
C SER A 221 25.55 6.30 9.76
N LEU A 222 26.77 6.62 10.14
CA LEU A 222 27.85 5.65 10.25
C LEU A 222 27.81 5.11 11.67
N VAL A 223 27.72 3.78 11.81
CA VAL A 223 27.79 3.10 13.10
C VAL A 223 29.14 2.39 13.14
N SER A 224 30.00 2.79 14.09
CA SER A 224 31.24 2.04 14.36
C SER A 224 30.87 0.72 15.02
N MET A 225 31.48 -0.36 14.59
CA MET A 225 31.51 -1.63 15.33
C MET A 225 32.74 -1.58 16.23
N GLU A 226 32.53 -1.57 17.53
CA GLU A 226 33.54 -1.82 18.54
C GLU A 226 33.52 -3.29 18.93
#